data_6fd362759752987428b590f4bd59588a
#
_entry.id   6fd362759752987428b590f4bd59588a
#
_cell.length_a   1.000
_cell.length_b   1.000
_cell.length_c   1.000
_cell.angle_alpha   90.00
_cell.angle_beta   90.00
_cell.angle_gamma   90.00
#
_symmetry.space_group_name_H-M   'P 1'
#
loop_
_entity.id
_entity.type
_entity.pdbx_description
1 polymer ?
#
loop_
_entity_poly.entity_id
_entity_poly.type
_entity_poly.pdbx_seq_one_letter_code
_entity_poly.pdbx_strand_id
1 'polypeptide(L)'
;MIQVLAKTLLQKAVDQMVHDLYLVALEGRYSLYFRTATERRFEEEVSLEQGQALIAHMKFLSGMNLGESRRVQLGACTYSLDKGKQRLRLSTVGDFHGQESMVIRFLHHQQNQLYFWNSELFNTFMGGRGLYLFSGPVGLVEAEFLQLQVNKVIGNDYDALIKLSLRHRPDLLIVGEIRDSQTAKAVLRASLTGYTVFSTVHARSISGVVARLKELGLTDWELQSSLQRVIYQRLIAGKGLLVCEKEKFEEWQPDEWNGQIDQLVADGFISAATAAREKIEFSEAD
;
A
#
# COMPACT_ATOMS: atom_id res chain seq x y z
N MET A 1 -31.73 -4.64 -9.24
CA MET A 1 -31.10 -5.97 -9.43
C MET A 1 -29.58 -5.91 -9.25
N ILE A 2 -28.82 -5.09 -10.02
CA ILE A 2 -27.36 -5.04 -9.94
C ILE A 2 -26.82 -4.55 -8.58
N GLN A 3 -27.47 -3.58 -7.95
CA GLN A 3 -27.09 -3.07 -6.64
C GLN A 3 -27.16 -4.16 -5.54
N VAL A 4 -28.15 -5.05 -5.63
CA VAL A 4 -28.29 -6.19 -4.71
C VAL A 4 -27.14 -7.18 -4.91
N LEU A 5 -26.84 -7.51 -6.18
CA LEU A 5 -25.70 -8.39 -6.50
C LEU A 5 -24.40 -7.78 -6.00
N ALA A 6 -24.14 -6.51 -6.28
CA ALA A 6 -22.95 -5.81 -5.79
C ALA A 6 -22.86 -5.85 -4.26
N LYS A 7 -23.96 -5.52 -3.56
CA LYS A 7 -23.98 -5.52 -2.10
C LYS A 7 -23.72 -6.92 -1.54
N THR A 8 -24.36 -7.95 -2.06
CA THR A 8 -24.18 -9.34 -1.60
C THR A 8 -22.74 -9.80 -1.79
N LEU A 9 -22.16 -9.53 -2.96
CA LEU A 9 -20.78 -9.91 -3.29
C LEU A 9 -19.76 -9.19 -2.40
N LEU A 10 -19.92 -7.87 -2.23
CA LEU A 10 -19.04 -7.06 -1.38
C LEU A 10 -19.19 -7.42 0.11
N GLN A 11 -20.42 -7.69 0.58
CA GLN A 11 -20.64 -8.15 1.96
C GLN A 11 -19.95 -9.48 2.21
N LYS A 12 -20.10 -10.44 1.30
CA LYS A 12 -19.43 -11.74 1.38
C LYS A 12 -17.90 -11.59 1.41
N ALA A 13 -17.35 -10.71 0.59
CA ALA A 13 -15.93 -10.43 0.57
C ALA A 13 -15.43 -9.84 1.90
N VAL A 14 -16.18 -8.91 2.49
CA VAL A 14 -15.83 -8.33 3.80
C VAL A 14 -15.92 -9.36 4.91
N ASP A 15 -16.97 -10.19 4.95
CA ASP A 15 -17.16 -11.22 5.97
C ASP A 15 -16.05 -12.28 5.95
N GLN A 16 -15.40 -12.47 4.79
CA GLN A 16 -14.31 -13.42 4.59
C GLN A 16 -12.93 -12.76 4.58
N MET A 17 -12.83 -11.50 4.98
CA MET A 17 -11.58 -10.74 5.04
C MET A 17 -10.80 -10.76 3.71
N VAL A 18 -11.52 -10.67 2.60
CA VAL A 18 -10.96 -10.63 1.25
C VAL A 18 -10.18 -9.31 1.06
N HIS A 19 -8.97 -9.39 0.56
CA HIS A 19 -8.17 -8.21 0.25
C HIS A 19 -8.50 -7.62 -1.12
N ASP A 20 -8.62 -8.48 -2.13
CA ASP A 20 -8.94 -8.06 -3.49
C ASP A 20 -10.02 -8.98 -4.10
N LEU A 21 -11.03 -8.37 -4.74
CA LEU A 21 -11.98 -9.03 -5.61
C LEU A 21 -11.61 -8.73 -7.07
N TYR A 22 -11.45 -9.77 -7.87
CA TYR A 22 -11.18 -9.68 -9.29
C TYR A 22 -12.43 -10.03 -10.09
N LEU A 23 -12.81 -9.18 -11.03
CA LEU A 23 -13.77 -9.44 -12.08
C LEU A 23 -13.00 -9.56 -13.38
N VAL A 24 -12.79 -10.77 -13.84
CA VAL A 24 -11.98 -11.06 -15.05
C VAL A 24 -12.90 -11.37 -16.20
N ALA A 25 -12.82 -10.57 -17.25
CA ALA A 25 -13.56 -10.82 -18.49
C ALA A 25 -13.00 -12.09 -19.16
N LEU A 26 -13.88 -13.00 -19.50
CA LEU A 26 -13.61 -14.18 -20.30
C LEU A 26 -14.59 -14.21 -21.48
N GLU A 27 -14.36 -15.15 -22.42
CA GLU A 27 -15.22 -15.28 -23.58
C GLU A 27 -16.68 -15.58 -23.16
N GLY A 28 -17.56 -14.60 -23.36
CA GLY A 28 -19.00 -14.69 -23.05
C GLY A 28 -19.41 -14.61 -21.57
N ARG A 29 -18.51 -14.42 -20.63
CA ARG A 29 -18.81 -14.36 -19.18
C ARG A 29 -17.76 -13.61 -18.40
N TYR A 30 -18.00 -13.44 -17.10
CA TYR A 30 -17.02 -12.97 -16.13
C TYR A 30 -16.76 -14.02 -15.06
N SER A 31 -15.49 -14.27 -14.77
CA SER A 31 -15.08 -15.07 -13.59
C SER A 31 -14.65 -14.16 -12.45
N LEU A 32 -15.20 -14.42 -11.29
CA LEU A 32 -14.93 -13.69 -10.06
C LEU A 32 -13.96 -14.49 -9.17
N TYR A 33 -12.95 -13.80 -8.64
CA TYR A 33 -11.97 -14.40 -7.74
C TYR A 33 -11.81 -13.55 -6.49
N PHE A 34 -11.73 -14.21 -5.35
CA PHE A 34 -11.34 -13.60 -4.09
C PHE A 34 -9.87 -13.87 -3.80
N ARG A 35 -9.17 -12.83 -3.36
CA ARG A 35 -7.81 -12.92 -2.86
C ARG A 35 -7.76 -12.53 -1.39
N THR A 36 -7.30 -13.47 -0.57
CA THR A 36 -6.96 -13.24 0.85
C THR A 36 -5.45 -13.00 1.00
N ALA A 37 -4.94 -12.96 2.22
CA ALA A 37 -3.52 -12.86 2.49
C ALA A 37 -2.71 -14.08 1.99
N THR A 38 -3.34 -15.25 1.93
CA THR A 38 -2.68 -16.53 1.69
C THR A 38 -2.93 -17.12 0.31
N GLU A 39 -4.10 -16.86 -0.29
CA GLU A 39 -4.52 -17.52 -1.52
C GLU A 39 -5.41 -16.66 -2.41
N ARG A 40 -5.46 -17.01 -3.69
CA ARG A 40 -6.48 -16.57 -4.66
C ARG A 40 -7.36 -17.76 -5.00
N ARG A 41 -8.67 -17.62 -4.79
CA ARG A 41 -9.63 -18.67 -5.10
C ARG A 41 -10.70 -18.19 -6.07
N PHE A 42 -11.20 -19.11 -6.87
CA PHE A 42 -12.39 -18.91 -7.68
C PHE A 42 -13.62 -18.75 -6.75
N GLU A 43 -14.49 -17.80 -7.06
CA GLU A 43 -15.69 -17.54 -6.27
C GLU A 43 -16.96 -17.97 -7.04
N GLU A 44 -17.19 -17.36 -8.19
CA GLU A 44 -18.33 -17.65 -9.03
C GLU A 44 -18.15 -17.13 -10.46
N GLU A 45 -19.00 -17.57 -11.37
CA GLU A 45 -19.15 -16.99 -12.70
C GLU A 45 -20.47 -16.21 -12.79
N VAL A 46 -20.43 -15.09 -13.53
CA VAL A 46 -21.63 -14.30 -13.84
C VAL A 46 -21.72 -14.11 -15.35
N SER A 47 -22.92 -13.87 -15.85
CA SER A 47 -23.12 -13.61 -17.28
C SER A 47 -22.36 -12.36 -17.72
N LEU A 48 -22.07 -12.26 -19.02
CA LEU A 48 -21.43 -11.08 -19.60
C LEU A 48 -22.17 -9.79 -19.23
N GLU A 49 -23.50 -9.81 -19.35
CA GLU A 49 -24.36 -8.66 -18.98
C GLU A 49 -24.25 -8.28 -17.50
N GLN A 50 -24.30 -9.26 -16.60
CA GLN A 50 -24.16 -9.04 -15.17
C GLN A 50 -22.79 -8.46 -14.80
N GLY A 51 -21.71 -9.01 -15.38
CA GLY A 51 -20.36 -8.52 -15.14
C GLY A 51 -20.15 -7.10 -15.63
N GLN A 52 -20.61 -6.78 -16.84
CA GLN A 52 -20.55 -5.42 -17.38
C GLN A 52 -21.36 -4.43 -16.54
N ALA A 53 -22.57 -4.82 -16.13
CA ALA A 53 -23.43 -3.98 -15.28
C ALA A 53 -22.80 -3.76 -13.89
N LEU A 54 -22.11 -4.78 -13.33
CA LEU A 54 -21.41 -4.66 -12.04
C LEU A 54 -20.22 -3.69 -12.17
N ILE A 55 -19.43 -3.80 -13.22
CA ILE A 55 -18.32 -2.88 -13.49
C ILE A 55 -18.85 -1.45 -13.67
N ALA A 56 -19.88 -1.26 -14.48
CA ALA A 56 -20.49 0.06 -14.70
C ALA A 56 -21.01 0.67 -13.38
N HIS A 57 -21.69 -0.13 -12.54
CA HIS A 57 -22.15 0.32 -11.23
C HIS A 57 -20.99 0.77 -10.33
N MET A 58 -19.92 -0.01 -10.26
CA MET A 58 -18.77 0.32 -9.46
C MET A 58 -18.00 1.55 -10.01
N LYS A 59 -17.87 1.67 -11.33
CA LYS A 59 -17.31 2.87 -11.98
C LYS A 59 -18.12 4.13 -11.65
N PHE A 60 -19.43 4.05 -11.72
CA PHE A 60 -20.32 5.16 -11.37
C PHE A 60 -20.07 5.64 -9.94
N LEU A 61 -20.06 4.72 -8.98
CA LEU A 61 -19.83 5.05 -7.57
C LEU A 61 -18.45 5.62 -7.27
N SER A 62 -17.46 5.29 -8.08
CA SER A 62 -16.06 5.74 -7.91
C SER A 62 -15.67 6.93 -8.79
N GLY A 63 -16.62 7.52 -9.52
CA GLY A 63 -16.38 8.67 -10.36
C GLY A 63 -15.54 8.40 -11.61
N MET A 64 -15.48 7.14 -12.05
CA MET A 64 -14.80 6.74 -13.29
C MET A 64 -15.65 7.04 -14.52
N ASN A 65 -15.00 7.17 -15.68
CA ASN A 65 -15.69 7.38 -16.95
C ASN A 65 -16.35 6.07 -17.43
N LEU A 66 -17.68 6.06 -17.51
CA LEU A 66 -18.46 4.89 -17.94
C LEU A 66 -18.28 4.56 -19.43
N GLY A 67 -18.06 5.56 -20.27
CA GLY A 67 -17.90 5.39 -21.73
C GLY A 67 -16.50 4.95 -22.16
N GLU A 68 -15.52 4.94 -21.26
CA GLU A 68 -14.14 4.53 -21.54
C GLU A 68 -13.89 3.15 -20.95
N SER A 69 -13.70 2.14 -21.78
CA SER A 69 -13.47 0.75 -21.37
C SER A 69 -12.07 0.24 -21.71
N ARG A 70 -11.29 0.97 -22.52
CA ARG A 70 -9.97 0.50 -23.01
C ARG A 70 -8.81 0.97 -22.15
N ARG A 71 -8.91 2.21 -21.64
CA ARG A 71 -7.83 2.81 -20.84
C ARG A 71 -7.92 2.35 -19.40
N VAL A 72 -6.75 2.22 -18.77
CA VAL A 72 -6.68 2.01 -17.32
C VAL A 72 -7.35 3.17 -16.61
N GLN A 73 -8.26 2.85 -15.70
CA GLN A 73 -8.89 3.83 -14.82
C GLN A 73 -8.68 3.42 -13.37
N LEU A 74 -8.52 4.41 -12.51
CA LEU A 74 -8.39 4.24 -11.07
C LEU A 74 -9.48 5.06 -10.39
N GLY A 75 -10.10 4.50 -9.37
CA GLY A 75 -11.12 5.17 -8.58
C GLY A 75 -11.17 4.68 -7.14
N ALA A 76 -11.94 5.39 -6.34
CA ALA A 76 -12.20 5.01 -4.96
C ALA A 76 -13.64 5.37 -4.59
N CYS A 77 -14.27 4.55 -3.78
CA CYS A 77 -15.58 4.85 -3.22
C CYS A 77 -15.73 4.28 -1.81
N THR A 78 -16.75 4.73 -1.12
CA THR A 78 -17.18 4.14 0.14
C THR A 78 -18.53 3.46 -0.09
N TYR A 79 -18.58 2.16 0.15
CA TYR A 79 -19.79 1.36 -0.02
C TYR A 79 -20.45 1.07 1.32
N SER A 80 -21.77 1.27 1.41
CA SER A 80 -22.54 0.99 2.64
C SER A 80 -22.96 -0.48 2.67
N LEU A 81 -22.46 -1.21 3.64
CA LEU A 81 -22.73 -2.62 3.91
C LEU A 81 -23.48 -2.79 5.22
N ASP A 82 -23.94 -4.00 5.54
CA ASP A 82 -24.75 -4.26 6.74
C ASP A 82 -23.96 -4.00 8.05
N LYS A 83 -22.66 -4.26 8.04
CA LYS A 83 -21.75 -4.04 9.17
C LYS A 83 -21.10 -2.66 9.21
N GLY A 84 -21.50 -1.75 8.33
CA GLY A 84 -20.93 -0.40 8.27
C GLY A 84 -20.46 0.01 6.88
N LYS A 85 -19.62 1.03 6.83
CA LYS A 85 -19.08 1.57 5.59
C LYS A 85 -17.75 0.91 5.26
N GLN A 86 -17.64 0.35 4.05
CA GLN A 86 -16.39 -0.22 3.52
C GLN A 86 -15.78 0.70 2.48
N ARG A 87 -14.54 1.10 2.68
CA ARG A 87 -13.78 1.87 1.69
C ARG A 87 -13.14 0.93 0.67
N LEU A 88 -13.26 1.28 -0.61
CA LEU A 88 -12.81 0.48 -1.75
C LEU A 88 -11.89 1.31 -2.64
N ARG A 89 -10.84 0.69 -3.17
CA ARG A 89 -10.07 1.20 -4.32
C ARG A 89 -10.33 0.30 -5.50
N LEU A 90 -10.52 0.92 -6.65
CA LEU A 90 -10.89 0.23 -7.87
C LEU A 90 -9.88 0.52 -8.98
N SER A 91 -9.59 -0.48 -9.78
CA SER A 91 -8.85 -0.32 -11.02
C SER A 91 -9.50 -1.12 -12.13
N THR A 92 -9.59 -0.54 -13.32
CA THR A 92 -10.11 -1.22 -14.50
C THR A 92 -9.12 -1.15 -15.64
N VAL A 93 -9.19 -2.14 -16.52
CA VAL A 93 -8.43 -2.20 -17.76
C VAL A 93 -9.21 -2.99 -18.81
N GLY A 94 -9.22 -2.49 -20.04
CA GLY A 94 -9.77 -3.23 -21.17
C GLY A 94 -8.74 -4.17 -21.80
N ASP A 95 -9.21 -5.31 -22.29
CA ASP A 95 -8.41 -6.21 -23.10
C ASP A 95 -8.43 -5.80 -24.59
N PHE A 96 -7.76 -6.57 -25.44
CA PHE A 96 -7.70 -6.32 -26.89
C PHE A 96 -9.05 -6.57 -27.62
N HIS A 97 -9.99 -7.26 -27.00
CA HIS A 97 -11.37 -7.42 -27.49
C HIS A 97 -12.29 -6.31 -27.01
N GLY A 98 -11.82 -5.37 -26.18
CA GLY A 98 -12.61 -4.29 -25.62
C GLY A 98 -13.45 -4.71 -24.43
N GLN A 99 -13.20 -5.88 -23.83
CA GLN A 99 -13.84 -6.31 -22.61
C GLN A 99 -13.06 -5.77 -21.39
N GLU A 100 -13.79 -5.15 -20.48
CA GLU A 100 -13.20 -4.49 -19.31
C GLU A 100 -13.15 -5.44 -18.11
N SER A 101 -11.98 -5.59 -17.49
CA SER A 101 -11.81 -6.30 -16.21
C SER A 101 -11.62 -5.30 -15.09
N MET A 102 -11.99 -5.67 -13.86
CA MET A 102 -11.89 -4.81 -12.68
C MET A 102 -11.24 -5.55 -11.51
N VAL A 103 -10.43 -4.81 -10.75
CA VAL A 103 -9.97 -5.22 -9.42
C VAL A 103 -10.51 -4.26 -8.39
N ILE A 104 -11.14 -4.78 -7.35
CA ILE A 104 -11.66 -4.04 -6.20
C ILE A 104 -10.84 -4.42 -4.98
N ARG A 105 -10.07 -3.49 -4.44
CA ARG A 105 -9.31 -3.65 -3.19
C ARG A 105 -10.13 -3.15 -2.01
N PHE A 106 -10.26 -4.01 -1.00
CA PHE A 106 -10.90 -3.67 0.26
C PHE A 106 -9.90 -3.03 1.20
N LEU A 107 -10.19 -1.81 1.63
CA LEU A 107 -9.41 -1.13 2.66
C LEU A 107 -10.07 -1.44 4.00
N HIS A 108 -9.68 -2.57 4.59
CA HIS A 108 -10.21 -2.95 5.89
C HIS A 108 -9.73 -1.98 6.96
N HIS A 109 -10.65 -1.47 7.79
CA HIS A 109 -10.26 -0.84 9.05
C HIS A 109 -9.71 -1.94 9.94
N GLN A 110 -8.44 -1.90 10.22
CA GLN A 110 -7.86 -2.80 11.20
C GLN A 110 -8.36 -2.41 12.59
N GLN A 111 -9.45 -3.05 13.04
CA GLN A 111 -9.90 -2.97 14.42
C GLN A 111 -9.03 -3.81 15.37
N ASN A 112 -8.14 -4.63 14.83
CA ASN A 112 -7.24 -5.45 15.62
C ASN A 112 -5.95 -4.66 15.85
N GLN A 113 -5.55 -4.56 17.12
CA GLN A 113 -4.23 -4.06 17.49
C GLN A 113 -3.17 -4.77 16.64
N LEU A 114 -2.41 -3.99 15.89
CA LEU A 114 -1.21 -4.51 15.23
C LEU A 114 -0.24 -4.94 16.34
N TYR A 115 -0.05 -6.21 16.51
CA TYR A 115 0.97 -6.72 17.40
C TYR A 115 2.32 -6.64 16.68
N PHE A 116 3.12 -5.64 17.03
CA PHE A 116 4.51 -5.59 16.64
C PHE A 116 5.34 -6.43 17.61
N TRP A 117 6.28 -7.21 17.12
CA TRP A 117 7.21 -7.95 17.97
C TRP A 117 8.09 -7.02 18.80
N ASN A 118 8.30 -5.80 18.35
CA ASN A 118 9.08 -4.79 19.03
C ASN A 118 8.26 -3.50 19.20
N SER A 119 7.38 -3.48 20.20
CA SER A 119 6.55 -2.33 20.54
C SER A 119 7.37 -1.14 21.09
N GLU A 120 8.57 -1.38 21.66
CA GLU A 120 9.43 -0.33 22.21
C GLU A 120 10.00 0.56 21.09
N LEU A 121 10.30 -0.01 19.92
CA LEU A 121 10.73 0.78 18.76
C LEU A 121 9.69 1.81 18.34
N PHE A 122 8.41 1.51 18.46
CA PHE A 122 7.35 2.46 18.10
C PHE A 122 7.38 3.72 18.97
N ASN A 123 7.71 3.59 20.23
CA ASN A 123 7.79 4.71 21.17
C ASN A 123 9.02 5.62 20.93
N THR A 124 10.02 5.13 20.19
CA THR A 124 11.24 5.91 19.88
C THR A 124 11.11 6.78 18.62
N PHE A 125 10.03 6.65 17.85
CA PHE A 125 9.87 7.39 16.58
C PHE A 125 9.48 8.85 16.73
N MET A 126 9.02 9.27 17.90
CA MET A 126 8.38 10.57 18.11
C MET A 126 9.36 11.68 18.56
N GLY A 127 10.54 11.78 17.97
CA GLY A 127 11.54 12.67 18.55
C GLY A 127 12.29 13.65 17.66
N GLY A 128 12.04 13.73 16.37
CA GLY A 128 12.84 14.59 15.50
C GLY A 128 12.13 15.09 14.26
N ARG A 129 12.56 16.24 13.75
CA ARG A 129 12.16 16.75 12.44
C ARG A 129 13.01 16.08 11.37
N GLY A 130 12.43 15.73 10.23
CA GLY A 130 13.14 15.08 9.13
C GLY A 130 12.33 14.00 8.46
N LEU A 131 12.97 13.18 7.65
CA LEU A 131 12.34 12.13 6.85
C LEU A 131 12.43 10.77 7.56
N TYR A 132 11.29 10.15 7.73
CA TYR A 132 11.13 8.78 8.23
C TYR A 132 10.57 7.91 7.11
N LEU A 133 11.28 6.87 6.74
CA LEU A 133 10.88 5.99 5.65
C LEU A 133 10.50 4.61 6.17
N PHE A 134 9.37 4.14 5.67
CA PHE A 134 8.86 2.80 5.91
C PHE A 134 8.99 1.97 4.65
N SER A 135 9.60 0.82 4.74
CA SER A 135 9.63 -0.15 3.66
C SER A 135 8.70 -1.30 4.00
N GLY A 136 7.60 -1.41 3.24
CA GLY A 136 6.56 -2.41 3.45
C GLY A 136 5.16 -1.84 3.27
N PRO A 137 4.11 -2.66 3.39
CA PRO A 137 2.74 -2.20 3.22
C PRO A 137 2.33 -1.25 4.36
N VAL A 138 1.99 -0.01 4.00
CA VAL A 138 1.41 0.98 4.92
C VAL A 138 0.10 1.48 4.34
N GLY A 139 -0.94 1.48 5.15
CA GLY A 139 -2.22 2.09 4.82
C GLY A 139 -2.75 2.83 6.04
N LEU A 140 -2.77 4.16 6.00
CA LEU A 140 -3.37 4.98 7.04
C LEU A 140 -4.61 5.67 6.48
N VAL A 141 -5.75 5.46 7.13
CA VAL A 141 -6.98 6.23 6.89
C VAL A 141 -7.50 6.64 8.26
N GLU A 142 -7.17 7.88 8.65
CA GLU A 142 -7.60 8.44 9.94
C GLU A 142 -8.53 9.62 9.70
N ALA A 143 -9.63 9.68 10.46
CA ALA A 143 -10.64 10.74 10.33
C ALA A 143 -10.13 12.12 10.75
N GLU A 144 -9.08 12.17 11.56
CA GLU A 144 -8.52 13.41 12.12
C GLU A 144 -7.48 14.08 11.20
N PHE A 145 -7.09 13.43 10.09
CA PHE A 145 -6.12 14.00 9.15
C PHE A 145 -6.78 14.63 7.94
N LEU A 146 -6.26 15.75 7.49
CA LEU A 146 -6.55 16.28 6.16
C LEU A 146 -5.94 15.32 5.13
N GLN A 147 -6.80 14.62 4.39
CA GLN A 147 -6.37 13.67 3.36
C GLN A 147 -6.57 14.27 1.97
N LEU A 148 -5.48 14.36 1.22
CA LEU A 148 -5.46 14.85 -0.15
C LEU A 148 -5.22 13.67 -1.10
N GLN A 149 -5.91 13.67 -2.23
CA GLN A 149 -5.77 12.62 -3.25
C GLN A 149 -5.08 13.18 -4.48
N VAL A 150 -4.06 12.47 -4.95
CA VAL A 150 -3.42 12.77 -6.23
C VAL A 150 -4.43 12.57 -7.37
N ASN A 151 -4.56 13.61 -8.20
CA ASN A 151 -5.37 13.58 -9.41
C ASN A 151 -4.65 14.37 -10.51
N LYS A 152 -3.87 13.67 -11.32
CA LYS A 152 -3.06 14.28 -12.38
C LYS A 152 -3.90 14.96 -13.47
N VAL A 153 -5.17 14.56 -13.64
CA VAL A 153 -6.08 15.15 -14.64
C VAL A 153 -6.36 16.63 -14.36
N ILE A 154 -6.44 16.97 -13.07
CA ILE A 154 -6.70 18.36 -12.63
C ILE A 154 -5.42 19.06 -12.12
N GLY A 155 -4.23 18.48 -12.38
CA GLY A 155 -2.96 19.07 -11.97
C GLY A 155 -2.56 18.85 -10.51
N ASN A 156 -3.31 18.05 -9.75
CA ASN A 156 -2.99 17.69 -8.37
C ASN A 156 -2.02 16.49 -8.34
N ASP A 157 -0.77 16.71 -8.64
CA ASP A 157 0.31 15.73 -8.43
C ASP A 157 0.88 15.83 -7.01
N TYR A 158 1.81 14.94 -6.68
CA TYR A 158 2.43 14.94 -5.34
C TYR A 158 3.16 16.24 -5.03
N ASP A 159 3.88 16.84 -5.98
CA ASP A 159 4.62 18.09 -5.77
C ASP A 159 3.67 19.27 -5.48
N ALA A 160 2.60 19.39 -6.23
CA ALA A 160 1.57 20.41 -6.01
C ALA A 160 0.87 20.26 -4.65
N LEU A 161 0.49 19.02 -4.30
CA LEU A 161 -0.17 18.72 -3.04
C LEU A 161 0.74 18.90 -1.83
N ILE A 162 2.02 18.53 -1.92
CA ILE A 162 3.00 18.78 -0.86
C ILE A 162 3.20 20.29 -0.66
N LYS A 163 3.40 21.05 -1.74
CA LYS A 163 3.51 22.51 -1.66
C LYS A 163 2.28 23.17 -1.03
N LEU A 164 1.08 22.68 -1.35
CA LEU A 164 -0.15 23.14 -0.73
C LEU A 164 -0.17 22.81 0.76
N SER A 165 0.14 21.56 1.11
CA SER A 165 0.15 21.09 2.51
C SER A 165 1.10 21.91 3.38
N LEU A 166 2.29 22.27 2.90
CA LEU A 166 3.26 23.09 3.64
C LEU A 166 2.72 24.48 3.99
N ARG A 167 1.78 25.04 3.22
CA ARG A 167 1.10 26.30 3.55
C ARG A 167 0.15 26.19 4.73
N HIS A 168 -0.34 24.97 5.01
CA HIS A 168 -1.18 24.69 6.17
C HIS A 168 -0.37 24.44 7.45
N ARG A 169 0.98 24.48 7.37
CA ARG A 169 1.92 24.28 8.51
C ARG A 169 1.61 23.02 9.32
N PRO A 170 1.59 21.84 8.69
CA PRO A 170 1.32 20.60 9.40
C PRO A 170 2.47 20.26 10.35
N ASP A 171 2.17 19.69 11.51
CA ASP A 171 3.19 19.12 12.41
C ASP A 171 3.79 17.84 11.81
N LEU A 172 2.97 17.08 11.09
CA LEU A 172 3.33 15.84 10.43
C LEU A 172 2.75 15.81 9.01
N LEU A 173 3.59 15.51 8.04
CA LEU A 173 3.20 15.25 6.65
C LEU A 173 3.37 13.78 6.32
N ILE A 174 2.29 13.11 5.94
CA ILE A 174 2.35 11.72 5.49
C ILE A 174 2.17 11.68 3.97
N VAL A 175 3.21 11.24 3.27
CA VAL A 175 3.21 11.05 1.81
C VAL A 175 3.12 9.56 1.52
N GLY A 176 2.06 9.11 0.86
CA GLY A 176 1.69 7.71 0.74
C GLY A 176 2.84 6.81 0.28
N GLU A 177 3.53 7.16 -0.82
CA GLU A 177 4.71 6.41 -1.26
C GLU A 177 5.58 7.22 -2.25
N ILE A 178 6.87 6.89 -2.26
CA ILE A 178 7.85 7.44 -3.20
C ILE A 178 8.04 6.41 -4.32
N ARG A 179 7.52 6.75 -5.51
CA ARG A 179 7.65 5.89 -6.71
C ARG A 179 8.55 6.48 -7.79
N ASP A 180 8.66 7.78 -7.83
CA ASP A 180 9.36 8.51 -8.89
C ASP A 180 10.24 9.63 -8.32
N SER A 181 11.15 10.13 -9.16
CA SER A 181 12.13 11.17 -8.81
C SER A 181 11.46 12.49 -8.41
N GLN A 182 10.31 12.84 -8.99
CA GLN A 182 9.59 14.06 -8.65
C GLN A 182 9.06 14.01 -7.22
N THR A 183 8.42 12.89 -6.86
CA THR A 183 7.93 12.64 -5.50
C THR A 183 9.08 12.59 -4.50
N ALA A 184 10.18 11.89 -4.82
CA ALA A 184 11.36 11.79 -3.97
C ALA A 184 11.92 13.17 -3.61
N LYS A 185 12.13 14.03 -4.62
CA LYS A 185 12.61 15.40 -4.42
C LYS A 185 11.64 16.30 -3.67
N ALA A 186 10.33 16.11 -3.86
CA ALA A 186 9.32 16.89 -3.14
C ALA A 186 9.28 16.52 -1.66
N VAL A 187 9.33 15.23 -1.33
CA VAL A 187 9.40 14.70 0.04
C VAL A 187 10.68 15.18 0.74
N LEU A 188 11.81 15.08 0.05
CA LEU A 188 13.09 15.57 0.55
C LEU A 188 13.04 17.06 0.91
N ARG A 189 12.55 17.89 -0.01
CA ARG A 189 12.42 19.34 0.23
C ARG A 189 11.56 19.64 1.46
N ALA A 190 10.44 18.94 1.62
CA ALA A 190 9.59 19.10 2.79
C ALA A 190 10.34 18.77 4.09
N SER A 191 11.11 17.68 4.14
CA SER A 191 11.88 17.29 5.32
C SER A 191 13.01 18.28 5.64
N LEU A 192 13.72 18.79 4.63
CA LEU A 192 14.78 19.77 4.80
C LEU A 192 14.26 21.15 5.26
N THR A 193 12.98 21.46 5.04
CA THR A 193 12.37 22.72 5.54
C THR A 193 11.89 22.62 7.00
N GLY A 194 12.20 21.54 7.67
CA GLY A 194 11.97 21.37 9.11
C GLY A 194 10.63 20.74 9.48
N TYR A 195 9.96 20.10 8.53
CA TYR A 195 8.77 19.28 8.80
C TYR A 195 9.14 17.84 9.15
N THR A 196 8.32 17.20 9.96
CA THR A 196 8.37 15.74 10.12
C THR A 196 7.61 15.12 8.96
N VAL A 197 8.29 14.31 8.17
CA VAL A 197 7.71 13.68 6.96
C VAL A 197 7.80 12.17 7.08
N PHE A 198 6.66 11.50 6.98
CA PHE A 198 6.57 10.05 6.86
C PHE A 198 6.25 9.68 5.43
N SER A 199 6.97 8.72 4.89
CA SER A 199 6.68 8.19 3.56
C SER A 199 7.02 6.70 3.48
N THR A 200 6.58 6.06 2.41
CA THR A 200 6.94 4.67 2.14
C THR A 200 7.78 4.57 0.87
N VAL A 201 8.65 3.58 0.85
CA VAL A 201 9.37 3.17 -0.34
C VAL A 201 9.49 1.65 -0.35
N HIS A 202 9.30 1.04 -1.51
CA HIS A 202 9.41 -0.42 -1.60
C HIS A 202 10.84 -0.84 -1.87
N ALA A 203 11.42 -1.57 -0.92
CA ALA A 203 12.75 -2.18 -1.01
C ALA A 203 12.78 -3.53 -0.27
N ARG A 204 13.83 -4.29 -0.45
CA ARG A 204 14.00 -5.61 0.18
C ARG A 204 14.78 -5.59 1.49
N SER A 205 15.41 -4.44 1.80
CA SER A 205 16.24 -4.24 2.99
C SER A 205 16.34 -2.75 3.32
N ILE A 206 16.94 -2.41 4.45
CA ILE A 206 17.23 -1.01 4.82
C ILE A 206 18.23 -0.40 3.84
N SER A 207 19.32 -1.09 3.51
CA SER A 207 20.30 -0.63 2.51
C SER A 207 19.66 -0.47 1.12
N GLY A 208 18.76 -1.39 0.74
CA GLY A 208 17.98 -1.30 -0.49
C GLY A 208 17.06 -0.07 -0.56
N VAL A 209 16.59 0.46 0.57
CA VAL A 209 15.85 1.74 0.61
C VAL A 209 16.73 2.87 0.13
N VAL A 210 17.96 2.96 0.65
CA VAL A 210 18.92 4.02 0.27
C VAL A 210 19.31 3.89 -1.20
N ALA A 211 19.65 2.69 -1.65
CA ALA A 211 19.94 2.42 -3.07
C ALA A 211 18.80 2.89 -3.97
N ARG A 212 17.55 2.55 -3.60
CA ARG A 212 16.36 2.97 -4.36
C ARG A 212 16.18 4.48 -4.42
N LEU A 213 16.45 5.20 -3.34
CA LEU A 213 16.39 6.67 -3.32
C LEU A 213 17.46 7.30 -4.19
N LYS A 214 18.67 6.73 -4.22
CA LYS A 214 19.76 7.16 -5.13
C LYS A 214 19.39 6.93 -6.60
N GLU A 215 18.79 5.79 -6.94
CA GLU A 215 18.22 5.55 -8.29
C GLU A 215 17.17 6.60 -8.68
N LEU A 216 16.39 7.08 -7.71
CA LEU A 216 15.40 8.15 -7.92
C LEU A 216 16.05 9.56 -7.98
N GLY A 217 17.37 9.65 -7.92
CA GLY A 217 18.15 10.85 -8.13
C GLY A 217 18.37 11.69 -6.88
N LEU A 218 18.31 11.10 -5.68
CA LEU A 218 18.76 11.75 -4.46
C LEU A 218 20.25 11.50 -4.24
N THR A 219 20.96 12.52 -3.75
CA THR A 219 22.39 12.47 -3.44
C THR A 219 22.64 11.99 -2.01
N ASP A 220 23.86 11.51 -1.74
CA ASP A 220 24.28 11.11 -0.39
C ASP A 220 24.13 12.24 0.62
N TRP A 221 24.50 13.45 0.22
CA TRP A 221 24.37 14.63 1.08
C TRP A 221 22.90 14.91 1.44
N GLU A 222 22.01 14.84 0.45
CA GLU A 222 20.57 15.04 0.66
C GLU A 222 20.00 14.00 1.63
N LEU A 223 20.39 12.74 1.45
CA LEU A 223 19.94 11.64 2.32
C LEU A 223 20.47 11.80 3.74
N GLN A 224 21.77 12.06 3.92
CA GLN A 224 22.38 12.28 5.22
C GLN A 224 21.79 13.48 5.96
N SER A 225 21.40 14.53 5.22
CA SER A 225 20.85 15.76 5.81
C SER A 225 19.38 15.66 6.22
N SER A 226 18.61 14.70 5.64
CA SER A 226 17.17 14.64 5.81
C SER A 226 16.68 13.36 6.46
N LEU A 227 17.32 12.23 6.18
CA LEU A 227 16.86 10.91 6.59
C LEU A 227 17.14 10.69 8.07
N GLN A 228 16.08 10.57 8.87
CA GLN A 228 16.19 10.35 10.30
C GLN A 228 16.17 8.87 10.65
N ARG A 229 15.30 8.12 9.98
CA ARG A 229 15.17 6.68 10.21
C ARG A 229 14.68 5.96 8.98
N VAL A 230 15.11 4.73 8.84
CA VAL A 230 14.55 3.77 7.89
C VAL A 230 14.00 2.59 8.69
N ILE A 231 12.73 2.31 8.49
CA ILE A 231 12.00 1.24 9.13
C ILE A 231 11.67 0.20 8.04
N TYR A 232 12.28 -0.96 8.13
CA TYR A 232 11.92 -2.09 7.29
C TYR A 232 10.92 -2.97 8.04
N GLN A 233 9.77 -3.21 7.41
CA GLN A 233 8.69 -3.98 8.06
C GLN A 233 8.04 -4.96 7.10
N ARG A 234 7.60 -6.09 7.65
CA ARG A 234 6.80 -7.09 6.95
C ARG A 234 5.75 -7.70 7.87
N LEU A 235 4.65 -8.12 7.26
CA LEU A 235 3.64 -8.93 7.94
C LEU A 235 3.86 -10.40 7.54
N ILE A 236 4.28 -11.23 8.50
CA ILE A 236 4.59 -12.64 8.28
C ILE A 236 3.73 -13.48 9.21
N ALA A 237 2.93 -14.38 8.65
CA ALA A 237 1.97 -15.20 9.39
C ALA A 237 1.08 -14.40 10.38
N GLY A 238 0.67 -13.19 9.99
CA GLY A 238 -0.14 -12.31 10.83
C GLY A 238 0.63 -11.56 11.92
N LYS A 239 1.96 -11.72 11.99
CA LYS A 239 2.84 -11.00 12.91
C LYS A 239 3.56 -9.87 12.17
N GLY A 240 3.52 -8.67 12.73
CA GLY A 240 4.26 -7.52 12.22
C GLY A 240 5.69 -7.56 12.72
N LEU A 241 6.65 -7.80 11.84
CA LEU A 241 8.07 -7.69 12.12
C LEU A 241 8.58 -6.35 11.64
N LEU A 242 9.49 -5.77 12.39
CA LEU A 242 10.17 -4.55 11.98
C LEU A 242 11.60 -4.48 12.53
N VAL A 243 12.46 -3.84 11.75
CA VAL A 243 13.78 -3.37 12.17
C VAL A 243 13.90 -1.90 11.79
N CYS A 244 14.68 -1.17 12.57
CA CYS A 244 14.83 0.27 12.39
C CYS A 244 16.30 0.64 12.46
N GLU A 245 16.74 1.42 11.48
CA GLU A 245 18.09 1.99 11.47
C GLU A 245 18.02 3.51 11.56
N LYS A 246 18.99 4.08 12.25
CA LYS A 246 19.12 5.52 12.49
C LYS A 246 20.29 6.14 11.74
N GLU A 247 21.35 5.38 11.58
CA GLU A 247 22.61 5.79 10.96
C GLU A 247 23.17 4.62 10.15
N LYS A 248 24.15 4.87 9.27
CA LYS A 248 24.84 3.82 8.50
C LYS A 248 23.91 2.88 7.72
N PHE A 249 22.87 3.44 7.12
CA PHE A 249 21.84 2.67 6.41
C PHE A 249 22.39 1.75 5.31
N GLU A 250 23.51 2.14 4.66
CA GLU A 250 24.14 1.36 3.59
C GLU A 250 24.96 0.17 4.14
N GLU A 251 25.47 0.31 5.37
CA GLU A 251 26.24 -0.71 6.06
C GLU A 251 25.34 -1.66 6.90
N TRP A 252 24.01 -1.46 6.82
CA TRP A 252 23.07 -2.23 7.61
C TRP A 252 23.21 -3.74 7.37
N GLN A 253 23.21 -4.52 8.44
CA GLN A 253 23.29 -5.97 8.41
C GLN A 253 21.96 -6.60 8.83
N PRO A 254 21.58 -7.74 8.25
CA PRO A 254 20.27 -8.34 8.47
C PRO A 254 20.16 -9.21 9.73
N ASP A 255 21.15 -9.19 10.63
CA ASP A 255 21.21 -10.09 11.79
C ASP A 255 19.99 -9.99 12.69
N GLU A 256 19.55 -8.76 13.01
CA GLU A 256 18.36 -8.54 13.82
C GLU A 256 17.09 -9.04 13.10
N TRP A 257 16.97 -8.76 11.81
CA TRP A 257 15.86 -9.24 10.99
C TRP A 257 15.83 -10.77 10.94
N ASN A 258 16.94 -11.38 10.61
CA ASN A 258 17.06 -12.83 10.52
C ASN A 258 16.82 -13.51 11.86
N GLY A 259 17.26 -12.89 12.96
CA GLY A 259 16.97 -13.35 14.32
C GLY A 259 15.47 -13.35 14.65
N GLN A 260 14.73 -12.30 14.24
CA GLN A 260 13.27 -12.27 14.40
C GLN A 260 12.59 -13.38 13.58
N ILE A 261 13.08 -13.67 12.37
CA ILE A 261 12.58 -14.78 11.54
C ILE A 261 12.83 -16.13 12.22
N ASP A 262 14.02 -16.35 12.79
CA ASP A 262 14.34 -17.58 13.52
C ASP A 262 13.46 -17.77 14.76
N GLN A 263 13.13 -16.67 15.45
CA GLN A 263 12.20 -16.72 16.57
C GLN A 263 10.79 -17.17 16.14
N LEU A 264 10.30 -16.70 14.97
CA LEU A 264 9.01 -17.16 14.44
C LEU A 264 8.98 -18.66 14.13
N VAL A 265 10.14 -19.24 13.72
CA VAL A 265 10.25 -20.69 13.53
C VAL A 265 10.23 -21.41 14.89
N ALA A 266 11.02 -20.93 15.85
CA ALA A 266 11.11 -21.52 17.19
C ALA A 266 9.73 -21.52 17.90
N ASP A 267 8.97 -20.46 17.72
CA ASP A 267 7.62 -20.32 18.29
C ASP A 267 6.53 -21.06 17.47
N GLY A 268 6.90 -21.71 16.37
CA GLY A 268 5.99 -22.51 15.55
C GLY A 268 5.03 -21.69 14.66
N PHE A 269 5.26 -20.40 14.47
CA PHE A 269 4.43 -19.55 13.61
C PHE A 269 4.65 -19.76 12.12
N ILE A 270 5.89 -20.11 11.74
CA ILE A 270 6.27 -20.37 10.33
C ILE A 270 7.15 -21.61 10.21
N SER A 271 7.17 -22.19 9.01
CA SER A 271 8.06 -23.30 8.70
C SER A 271 9.49 -22.82 8.37
N ALA A 272 10.49 -23.71 8.49
CA ALA A 272 11.85 -23.44 8.05
C ALA A 272 11.93 -23.04 6.56
N ALA A 273 11.08 -23.63 5.71
CA ALA A 273 10.99 -23.28 4.29
C ALA A 273 10.43 -21.85 4.06
N THR A 274 9.54 -21.39 4.93
CA THR A 274 9.06 -20.00 4.90
C THR A 274 10.14 -19.06 5.39
N ALA A 275 10.84 -19.43 6.48
CA ALA A 275 11.96 -18.65 7.02
C ALA A 275 13.05 -18.42 5.98
N ALA A 276 13.46 -19.45 5.25
CA ALA A 276 14.46 -19.34 4.19
C ALA A 276 14.11 -18.34 3.07
N ARG A 277 12.80 -18.07 2.84
CA ARG A 277 12.33 -17.08 1.85
C ARG A 277 12.25 -15.66 2.43
N GLU A 278 12.09 -15.53 3.73
CA GLU A 278 11.89 -14.24 4.40
C GLU A 278 13.20 -13.68 4.99
N LYS A 279 14.22 -14.53 5.19
CA LYS A 279 15.57 -14.09 5.57
C LYS A 279 16.20 -13.26 4.45
N ILE A 280 17.00 -12.30 4.86
CA ILE A 280 17.78 -11.46 3.95
C ILE A 280 19.22 -11.98 3.97
N GLU A 281 19.71 -12.34 2.80
CA GLU A 281 21.10 -12.71 2.57
C GLU A 281 21.69 -11.71 1.58
N PHE A 282 22.83 -11.13 1.90
CA PHE A 282 23.60 -10.34 0.94
C PHE A 282 24.50 -11.31 0.19
N SER A 283 24.39 -11.35 -1.13
CA SER A 283 25.42 -12.01 -1.95
C SER A 283 26.64 -11.10 -1.98
N GLU A 284 27.85 -11.68 -1.94
CA GLU A 284 29.11 -10.93 -2.06
C GLU A 284 29.25 -10.13 -3.37
N ALA A 285 28.20 -10.09 -4.18
CA ALA A 285 28.14 -9.47 -5.51
C ALA A 285 27.16 -8.28 -5.63
N ASP A 286 26.56 -7.80 -4.54
CA ASP A 286 25.64 -6.66 -4.56
C ASP A 286 26.29 -5.38 -4.01
#